data_5701afa8e2690bbab2200c69ce67f721
#
_entry.id   5701afa8e2690bbab2200c69ce67f721
#
_cell.length_a   1.000
_cell.length_b   1.000
_cell.length_c   1.000
_cell.angle_alpha   90.00
_cell.angle_beta   90.00
_cell.angle_gamma   90.00
#
_symmetry.space_group_name_H-M   'P 1'
#
loop_
_entity.id
_entity.type
_entity.pdbx_description
1 polymer ?
#
loop_
_entity_poly.entity_id
_entity_poly.type
_entity_poly.pdbx_seq_one_letter_code
_entity_poly.pdbx_strand_id
1 'polypeptide(L)'
;YSNPDLIVSEDTGSGLDEYNAYANIIRENMEIDILYQQYPYDKELLDGIYDLILETVLCKSGNVIIASNEYPVQLVKSKFLKLNSSHIQYVMDCLKETTSKVRNIKKYLLAALFNAPSTMKSYYQAEVNYDMPQFAARAI
;
A
#
# COMPACT_ATOMS: atom_id res chain seq x y z
N TYR A 1 -23.13 29.62 11.38
CA TYR A 1 -22.27 28.99 11.44
C TYR A 1 -21.46 29.43 10.62
N SER A 2 -21.35 29.59 10.47
CA SER A 2 -20.77 29.27 9.87
C SER A 2 -19.73 30.05 9.57
N ASN A 3 -19.23 30.79 10.34
CA ASN A 3 -18.12 31.29 10.16
C ASN A 3 -17.11 30.35 10.07
N PRO A 4 -17.21 29.24 10.78
CA PRO A 4 -16.36 28.17 10.52
C PRO A 4 -16.39 27.79 9.08
N ASP A 5 -17.48 28.10 8.39
CA ASP A 5 -17.57 27.76 7.01
C ASP A 5 -16.55 28.48 6.17
N LEU A 6 -16.21 29.71 6.50
CA LEU A 6 -15.26 30.44 5.73
C LEU A 6 -13.85 29.90 5.92
N ILE A 7 -13.50 29.58 7.15
CA ILE A 7 -12.21 29.03 7.47
C ILE A 7 -12.08 27.66 6.83
N VAL A 8 -13.14 26.90 6.91
CA VAL A 8 -13.17 25.58 6.33
C VAL A 8 -13.02 25.66 4.83
N SER A 9 -13.52 26.69 4.19
CA SER A 9 -13.38 26.83 2.75
C SER A 9 -11.93 27.00 2.34
N GLU A 10 -11.18 27.81 3.06
CA GLU A 10 -9.79 28.00 2.76
C GLU A 10 -9.03 26.73 3.02
N ASP A 11 -9.25 26.10 4.17
CA ASP A 11 -8.59 24.86 4.51
C ASP A 11 -9.00 23.75 3.55
N THR A 12 -10.26 23.74 3.14
CA THR A 12 -10.74 22.74 2.20
C THR A 12 -10.04 22.88 0.85
N GLY A 13 -9.82 24.11 0.40
CA GLY A 13 -9.08 24.34 -0.84
C GLY A 13 -7.67 23.78 -0.79
N SER A 14 -6.94 24.09 0.30
CA SER A 14 -5.59 23.60 0.50
C SER A 14 -5.59 22.09 0.68
N GLY A 15 -6.53 21.56 1.43
CA GLY A 15 -6.66 20.11 1.65
C GLY A 15 -7.01 19.36 0.37
N LEU A 16 -7.82 19.98 -0.49
CA LEU A 16 -8.17 19.37 -1.76
C LEU A 16 -6.98 19.32 -2.71
N ASP A 17 -6.15 20.37 -2.72
CA ASP A 17 -4.94 20.38 -3.54
C ASP A 17 -3.96 19.31 -3.07
N GLU A 18 -3.79 19.15 -1.77
CA GLU A 18 -2.93 18.12 -1.20
C GLU A 18 -3.50 16.73 -1.51
N TYR A 19 -4.80 16.56 -1.35
CA TYR A 19 -5.47 15.31 -1.68
C TYR A 19 -5.22 14.93 -3.14
N ASN A 20 -5.45 15.86 -4.06
CA ASN A 20 -5.28 15.61 -5.48
C ASN A 20 -3.82 15.29 -5.84
N ALA A 21 -2.88 15.99 -5.22
CA ALA A 21 -1.46 15.74 -5.45
C ALA A 21 -1.05 14.32 -5.03
N TYR A 22 -1.43 13.91 -3.83
CA TYR A 22 -1.11 12.57 -3.37
C TYR A 22 -1.88 11.49 -4.15
N ALA A 23 -3.14 11.76 -4.47
CA ALA A 23 -3.93 10.82 -5.27
C ALA A 23 -3.25 10.54 -6.61
N ASN A 24 -2.77 11.57 -7.28
CA ASN A 24 -2.08 11.42 -8.55
C ASN A 24 -0.75 10.69 -8.41
N ILE A 25 0.04 11.03 -7.41
CA ILE A 25 1.31 10.36 -7.16
C ILE A 25 1.10 8.87 -6.93
N ILE A 26 0.13 8.51 -6.09
CA ILE A 26 -0.13 7.12 -5.75
C ILE A 26 -0.62 6.35 -6.97
N ARG A 27 -1.52 6.93 -7.75
CA ARG A 27 -2.02 6.28 -8.97
C ARG A 27 -0.91 6.04 -9.97
N GLU A 28 -0.02 7.00 -10.14
CA GLU A 28 1.12 6.85 -11.03
C GLU A 28 2.09 5.79 -10.54
N ASN A 29 2.40 5.79 -9.25
CA ASN A 29 3.32 4.81 -8.68
C ASN A 29 2.76 3.40 -8.79
N MET A 30 1.47 3.22 -8.58
CA MET A 30 0.81 1.92 -8.69
C MET A 30 0.61 1.49 -10.13
N GLU A 31 0.64 2.44 -11.07
CA GLU A 31 0.26 2.20 -12.45
C GLU A 31 -1.13 1.54 -12.47
N ILE A 32 -2.06 2.18 -11.78
CA ILE A 32 -3.36 1.56 -11.45
C ILE A 32 -4.16 1.14 -12.69
N ASP A 33 -4.05 1.88 -13.77
CA ASP A 33 -4.77 1.54 -15.01
C ASP A 33 -4.29 0.22 -15.60
N ILE A 34 -2.99 -0.04 -15.49
CA ILE A 34 -2.40 -1.30 -15.94
C ILE A 34 -2.85 -2.43 -15.01
N LEU A 35 -2.88 -2.17 -13.71
CA LEU A 35 -3.34 -3.17 -12.75
C LEU A 35 -4.81 -3.54 -12.97
N TYR A 36 -5.66 -2.58 -13.33
CA TYR A 36 -7.05 -2.86 -13.68
C TYR A 36 -7.14 -3.81 -14.89
N GLN A 37 -6.26 -3.63 -15.85
CA GLN A 37 -6.24 -4.50 -17.03
C GLN A 37 -5.73 -5.90 -16.70
N GLN A 38 -4.74 -5.99 -15.83
CA GLN A 38 -4.17 -7.27 -15.42
C GLN A 38 -5.07 -8.06 -14.49
N TYR A 39 -5.87 -7.35 -13.69
CA TYR A 39 -6.76 -7.96 -12.69
C TYR A 39 -8.19 -7.45 -12.89
N PRO A 40 -8.83 -7.81 -14.02
CA PRO A 40 -10.13 -7.25 -14.37
C PRO A 40 -11.27 -7.62 -13.40
N TYR A 41 -11.09 -8.69 -12.63
CA TYR A 41 -12.11 -9.13 -11.68
C TYR A 41 -11.84 -8.65 -10.26
N ASP A 42 -10.74 -7.92 -10.05
CA ASP A 42 -10.32 -7.49 -8.72
C ASP A 42 -10.30 -5.97 -8.58
N LYS A 43 -11.10 -5.28 -9.36
CA LYS A 43 -11.13 -3.81 -9.33
C LYS A 43 -11.47 -3.27 -7.95
N GLU A 44 -12.42 -3.89 -7.27
CA GLU A 44 -12.81 -3.45 -5.93
C GLU A 44 -11.65 -3.59 -4.94
N LEU A 45 -10.89 -4.66 -5.04
CA LEU A 45 -9.72 -4.87 -4.19
C LEU A 45 -8.65 -3.83 -4.49
N LEU A 46 -8.40 -3.57 -5.76
CA LEU A 46 -7.42 -2.54 -6.17
C LEU A 46 -7.84 -1.16 -5.68
N ASP A 47 -9.12 -0.82 -5.80
CA ASP A 47 -9.64 0.45 -5.30
C ASP A 47 -9.49 0.55 -3.78
N GLY A 48 -9.73 -0.54 -3.08
CA GLY A 48 -9.54 -0.61 -1.63
C GLY A 48 -8.10 -0.43 -1.20
N ILE A 49 -7.16 -1.02 -1.95
CA ILE A 49 -5.73 -0.85 -1.70
C ILE A 49 -5.33 0.62 -1.93
N TYR A 50 -5.78 1.19 -3.04
CA TYR A 50 -5.51 2.59 -3.36
C TYR A 50 -6.05 3.50 -2.26
N ASP A 51 -7.30 3.30 -1.85
CA ASP A 51 -7.92 4.11 -0.81
C ASP A 51 -7.17 4.00 0.52
N LEU A 52 -6.72 2.82 0.88
CA LEU A 52 -5.97 2.59 2.11
C LEU A 52 -4.63 3.33 2.10
N ILE A 53 -3.92 3.26 0.98
CA ILE A 53 -2.64 3.97 0.82
C ILE A 53 -2.88 5.48 0.91
N LEU A 54 -3.87 6.00 0.20
CA LEU A 54 -4.16 7.42 0.17
C LEU A 54 -4.59 7.93 1.56
N GLU A 55 -5.47 7.20 2.22
CA GLU A 55 -5.94 7.54 3.57
C GLU A 55 -4.76 7.64 4.54
N THR A 56 -3.84 6.69 4.48
CA THR A 56 -2.68 6.66 5.35
C THR A 56 -1.72 7.81 5.04
N VAL A 57 -1.49 8.06 3.77
CA VAL A 57 -0.58 9.13 3.34
C VAL A 57 -1.13 10.52 3.70
N LEU A 58 -2.43 10.67 3.72
CA LEU A 58 -3.05 11.94 4.08
C LEU A 58 -3.09 12.20 5.60
N CYS A 59 -2.83 11.18 6.40
CA CYS A 59 -2.78 11.34 7.84
C CYS A 59 -1.59 12.23 8.22
N LYS A 60 -1.84 13.24 9.03
CA LYS A 60 -0.80 14.26 9.34
C LYS A 60 -0.03 13.97 10.61
N SER A 61 -0.63 13.27 11.55
CA SER A 61 0.03 13.02 12.84
C SER A 61 -0.51 11.76 13.45
N GLY A 62 0.15 11.32 14.49
CA GLY A 62 -0.27 10.14 15.25
C GLY A 62 0.53 8.91 14.86
N ASN A 63 0.01 7.78 15.26
CA ASN A 63 0.66 6.49 15.04
C ASN A 63 -0.30 5.53 14.34
N VAL A 64 0.27 4.55 13.67
CA VAL A 64 -0.48 3.48 13.00
C VAL A 64 -0.07 2.16 13.62
N ILE A 65 -1.05 1.33 13.94
CA ILE A 65 -0.77 0.00 14.48
C ILE A 65 -0.71 -0.99 13.32
N ILE A 66 0.42 -1.64 13.16
CA ILE A 66 0.65 -2.61 12.10
C ILE A 66 1.23 -3.88 12.75
N ALA A 67 0.52 -4.98 12.61
CA ALA A 67 0.93 -6.28 13.17
C ALA A 67 1.24 -6.16 14.68
N SER A 68 0.38 -5.47 15.39
CA SER A 68 0.47 -5.23 16.84
C SER A 68 1.60 -4.31 17.29
N ASN A 69 2.32 -3.72 16.36
CA ASN A 69 3.35 -2.73 16.66
C ASN A 69 2.89 -1.34 16.28
N GLU A 70 3.30 -0.36 17.06
CA GLU A 70 2.92 1.02 16.83
C GLU A 70 4.03 1.74 16.09
N TYR A 71 3.71 2.39 14.99
CA TYR A 71 4.68 3.11 14.17
C TYR A 71 4.23 4.55 13.96
N PRO A 72 5.16 5.53 13.96
CA PRO A 72 4.80 6.90 13.63
C PRO A 72 4.22 6.95 12.21
N VAL A 73 3.14 7.72 12.04
CA VAL A 73 2.49 7.81 10.72
C VAL A 73 3.46 8.30 9.63
N GLN A 74 4.42 9.14 9.98
CA GLN A 74 5.38 9.63 8.99
C GLN A 74 6.26 8.53 8.42
N LEU A 75 6.58 7.51 9.21
CA LEU A 75 7.33 6.36 8.73
C LEU A 75 6.47 5.54 7.76
N VAL A 76 5.22 5.28 8.12
CA VAL A 76 4.30 4.52 7.27
C VAL A 76 4.06 5.26 5.96
N LYS A 77 3.83 6.57 6.04
CA LYS A 77 3.67 7.43 4.87
C LYS A 77 4.87 7.34 3.93
N SER A 78 6.07 7.44 4.48
CA SER A 78 7.30 7.34 3.70
C SER A 78 7.40 6.02 2.95
N LYS A 79 7.05 4.92 3.62
CA LYS A 79 7.08 3.60 2.99
C LYS A 79 5.98 3.46 1.93
N PHE A 80 4.79 3.96 2.20
CA PHE A 80 3.67 3.83 1.27
C PHE A 80 3.87 4.65 -0.01
N LEU A 81 4.55 5.79 0.08
CA LEU A 81 4.85 6.60 -1.10
C LEU A 81 5.89 5.95 -2.03
N LYS A 82 6.57 4.90 -1.56
CA LYS A 82 7.54 4.16 -2.36
C LYS A 82 6.96 2.90 -2.97
N LEU A 83 5.72 2.57 -2.67
CA LEU A 83 5.09 1.38 -3.23
C LEU A 83 4.86 1.56 -4.73
N ASN A 84 5.15 0.53 -5.50
CA ASN A 84 4.97 0.53 -6.94
C ASN A 84 4.07 -0.63 -7.38
N SER A 85 3.83 -0.75 -8.68
CA SER A 85 2.93 -1.78 -9.21
C SER A 85 3.36 -3.20 -8.84
N SER A 86 4.66 -3.46 -8.78
CA SER A 86 5.16 -4.79 -8.42
C SER A 86 4.82 -5.16 -6.99
N HIS A 87 4.91 -4.20 -6.08
CA HIS A 87 4.55 -4.42 -4.68
C HIS A 87 3.04 -4.72 -4.56
N ILE A 88 2.21 -4.00 -5.31
CA ILE A 88 0.77 -4.20 -5.29
C ILE A 88 0.42 -5.59 -5.85
N GLN A 89 1.04 -5.98 -6.96
CA GLN A 89 0.84 -7.31 -7.53
C GLN A 89 1.22 -8.40 -6.53
N TYR A 90 2.34 -8.24 -5.87
CA TYR A 90 2.80 -9.19 -4.86
C TYR A 90 1.78 -9.33 -3.72
N VAL A 91 1.26 -8.21 -3.21
CA VAL A 91 0.27 -8.23 -2.13
C VAL A 91 -1.01 -8.92 -2.58
N MET A 92 -1.47 -8.65 -3.80
CA MET A 92 -2.66 -9.28 -4.36
C MET A 92 -2.47 -10.78 -4.52
N ASP A 93 -1.32 -11.19 -5.02
CA ASP A 93 -1.01 -12.61 -5.23
C ASP A 93 -0.91 -13.34 -3.89
N CYS A 94 -0.30 -12.74 -2.90
CA CYS A 94 -0.24 -13.31 -1.55
C CYS A 94 -1.64 -13.47 -0.95
N LEU A 95 -2.50 -12.49 -1.14
CA LEU A 95 -3.87 -12.57 -0.64
C LEU A 95 -4.62 -13.72 -1.30
N LYS A 96 -4.44 -13.90 -2.60
CA LYS A 96 -5.09 -14.99 -3.35
C LYS A 96 -4.57 -16.35 -2.96
N GLU A 97 -3.30 -16.45 -2.60
CA GLU A 97 -2.69 -17.71 -2.18
C GLU A 97 -2.99 -18.06 -0.72
N THR A 98 -3.54 -17.13 0.04
CA THR A 98 -3.86 -17.36 1.44
C THR A 98 -5.00 -18.37 1.53
N THR A 99 -4.76 -19.48 2.21
CA THR A 99 -5.76 -20.54 2.37
C THR A 99 -6.65 -20.30 3.58
N SER A 100 -6.22 -19.47 4.51
CA SER A 100 -7.01 -19.14 5.69
C SER A 100 -7.89 -17.95 5.39
N LYS A 101 -9.07 -17.93 6.00
CA LYS A 101 -9.98 -16.82 5.84
C LYS A 101 -9.42 -15.60 6.57
N VAL A 102 -9.26 -14.48 5.85
CA VAL A 102 -8.81 -13.25 6.44
C VAL A 102 -9.99 -12.55 7.12
N ARG A 103 -9.91 -12.38 8.44
CA ARG A 103 -11.01 -11.78 9.21
C ARG A 103 -11.09 -10.27 9.05
N ASN A 104 -9.95 -9.62 8.95
CA ASN A 104 -9.89 -8.17 8.82
C ASN A 104 -8.97 -7.83 7.64
N ILE A 105 -9.60 -7.59 6.52
CA ILE A 105 -8.92 -7.30 5.27
C ILE A 105 -8.07 -6.02 5.39
N LYS A 106 -8.60 -4.99 6.03
CA LYS A 106 -7.89 -3.72 6.17
C LYS A 106 -6.60 -3.89 6.97
N LYS A 107 -6.65 -4.63 8.08
CA LYS A 107 -5.46 -4.90 8.89
C LYS A 107 -4.44 -5.74 8.12
N TYR A 108 -4.92 -6.73 7.40
CA TYR A 108 -4.06 -7.58 6.58
C TYR A 108 -3.34 -6.75 5.52
N LEU A 109 -4.10 -5.95 4.77
CA LEU A 109 -3.53 -5.14 3.69
C LEU A 109 -2.55 -4.10 4.22
N LEU A 110 -2.87 -3.48 5.36
CA LEU A 110 -1.99 -2.49 5.97
C LEU A 110 -0.62 -3.11 6.30
N ALA A 111 -0.63 -4.29 6.90
CA ALA A 111 0.60 -5.01 7.24
C ALA A 111 1.32 -5.50 5.98
N ALA A 112 0.59 -6.04 5.02
CA ALA A 112 1.17 -6.56 3.79
C ALA A 112 1.84 -5.45 2.97
N LEU A 113 1.17 -4.31 2.85
CA LEU A 113 1.72 -3.15 2.12
C LEU A 113 2.93 -2.55 2.83
N PHE A 114 2.88 -2.45 4.14
CA PHE A 114 3.98 -1.90 4.92
C PHE A 114 5.24 -2.75 4.77
N ASN A 115 5.07 -4.06 4.71
CA ASN A 115 6.17 -5.00 4.63
C ASN A 115 6.53 -5.45 3.21
N ALA A 116 5.70 -5.12 2.22
CA ALA A 116 5.85 -5.64 0.86
C ALA A 116 7.26 -5.46 0.27
N PRO A 117 7.90 -4.28 0.36
CA PRO A 117 9.22 -4.13 -0.24
C PRO A 117 10.25 -5.12 0.30
N SER A 118 10.19 -5.39 1.61
CA SER A 118 11.12 -6.32 2.24
C SER A 118 10.74 -7.78 2.01
N THR A 119 9.46 -8.11 2.21
CA THR A 119 8.99 -9.49 2.08
C THR A 119 8.99 -9.99 0.64
N MET A 120 8.70 -9.12 -0.32
CA MET A 120 8.74 -9.47 -1.74
C MET A 120 10.15 -9.90 -2.14
N LYS A 121 11.15 -9.15 -1.70
CA LYS A 121 12.54 -9.47 -2.00
C LYS A 121 12.93 -10.83 -1.42
N SER A 122 12.56 -11.07 -0.17
CA SER A 122 12.85 -12.34 0.52
C SER A 122 12.10 -13.50 -0.12
N TYR A 123 10.86 -13.28 -0.52
CA TYR A 123 10.02 -14.30 -1.15
C TYR A 123 10.63 -14.76 -2.48
N TYR A 124 11.02 -13.82 -3.32
CA TYR A 124 11.62 -14.16 -4.61
C TYR A 124 13.01 -14.80 -4.45
N GLN A 125 13.76 -14.39 -3.45
CA GLN A 125 15.04 -15.02 -3.15
C GLN A 125 14.84 -16.48 -2.73
N ALA A 126 13.82 -16.74 -1.92
CA ALA A 126 13.49 -18.09 -1.49
C ALA A 126 13.06 -18.96 -2.68
N GLU A 127 12.31 -18.40 -3.61
CA GLU A 127 11.91 -19.14 -4.83
C GLU A 127 13.12 -19.47 -5.71
N VAL A 128 14.02 -18.52 -5.88
CA VAL A 128 15.24 -18.74 -6.64
C VAL A 128 16.09 -19.85 -5.98
N ASN A 129 16.19 -19.80 -4.65
CA ASN A 129 16.96 -20.81 -3.92
C ASN A 129 16.33 -22.21 -4.06
N TYR A 130 15.02 -22.28 -4.14
CA TYR A 130 14.31 -23.55 -4.32
C TYR A 130 14.47 -24.08 -5.74
N ASP A 131 14.29 -23.22 -6.74
CA ASP A 131 14.29 -23.61 -8.15
C ASP A 131 15.71 -23.77 -8.71
N MET A 132 16.67 -23.01 -8.19
CA MET A 132 18.06 -22.98 -8.70
C MET A 132 19.06 -23.00 -7.54
N PRO A 133 19.19 -24.16 -6.87
CA PRO A 133 20.07 -24.26 -5.69
C PRO A 133 21.53 -23.85 -5.95
N GLN A 134 22.03 -24.05 -7.18
CA GLN A 134 23.37 -23.67 -7.53
C GLN A 134 23.59 -22.15 -7.45
N PHE A 135 22.57 -21.37 -7.71
CA PHE A 135 22.68 -19.91 -7.59
C PHE A 135 22.58 -19.49 -6.12
N ALA A 136 21.84 -20.22 -5.32
CA ALA A 136 21.75 -19.99 -3.89
C ALA A 136 23.12 -20.18 -3.24
N ALA A 137 23.85 -21.23 -3.65
CA ALA A 137 25.18 -21.51 -3.13
C ALA A 137 26.18 -20.38 -3.46
N ARG A 138 25.99 -19.72 -4.59
CA ARG A 138 26.85 -18.60 -4.97
C ARG A 138 26.48 -17.29 -4.25
N ALA A 139 25.26 -17.16 -3.86
CA ALA A 139 24.78 -15.96 -3.19
C ALA A 139 25.23 -15.88 -1.73
N ILE A 140 25.64 -16.98 -1.18
CA ILE A 140 26.17 -17.04 0.17
C ILE A 140 27.68 -16.77 0.16
#